data_f24ead6b20f152dea4a304cc936ad460
#
_entry.id   f24ead6b20f152dea4a304cc936ad460
#
_cell.length_a   1.000
_cell.length_b   1.000
_cell.length_c   1.000
_cell.angle_alpha   90.00
_cell.angle_beta   90.00
_cell.angle_gamma   90.00
#
_symmetry.space_group_name_H-M   'P 1'
#
loop_
_entity.id
_entity.type
_entity.pdbx_description
1 polymer ?
#
loop_
_entity_poly.entity_id
_entity_poly.type
_entity_poly.pdbx_seq_one_letter_code
_entity_poly.pdbx_strand_id
1 'polypeptide(L)'
;MKKSLLSVALGFAALGTFNAQANLDQHVKNVEQQVIEWRRDFHQNPELGNRETRTAGIVAKHLKSLGMQVQTDIAYTGVVGILKGAKPGPTVMLRADMDALPVTEKTDVPFKSTKTTNFRGVDVGIMHACGHDTHVAMLMGAAEVLANMKDELHGNIMFVFQPAEEGAPLGEEGGAELMLKEGIFKKYKPDVAFGLHITSSLHTGKIGYRSGPFMASADRFEITVHGRQAHGSAPWTGVDPIAAAAHIVTGVNHI
;
A
#
# COMPACT_ATOMS: atom_id res chain seq x y z
N MET A 1 -38.78 37.13 -17.80
CA MET A 1 -38.84 36.33 -16.57
C MET A 1 -38.01 35.02 -16.59
N LYS A 2 -37.29 34.62 -17.68
CA LYS A 2 -36.47 33.38 -17.72
C LYS A 2 -35.01 33.53 -17.27
N LYS A 3 -34.48 34.77 -17.12
CA LYS A 3 -33.07 35.00 -16.73
C LYS A 3 -32.81 34.95 -15.22
N SER A 4 -33.82 35.15 -14.37
CA SER A 4 -33.64 35.15 -12.91
C SER A 4 -33.58 33.77 -12.28
N LEU A 5 -34.19 32.74 -12.90
CA LEU A 5 -34.17 31.36 -12.39
C LEU A 5 -32.81 30.68 -12.58
N LEU A 6 -32.08 31.03 -13.67
CA LEU A 6 -30.75 30.45 -13.94
C LEU A 6 -29.68 30.99 -12.97
N SER A 7 -29.78 32.27 -12.61
CA SER A 7 -28.84 32.89 -11.66
C SER A 7 -29.02 32.39 -10.22
N VAL A 8 -30.26 32.07 -9.82
CA VAL A 8 -30.54 31.47 -8.51
C VAL A 8 -30.03 30.02 -8.43
N ALA A 9 -30.21 29.23 -9.51
CA ALA A 9 -29.73 27.83 -9.53
C ALA A 9 -28.21 27.74 -9.48
N LEU A 10 -27.47 28.64 -10.17
CA LEU A 10 -26.01 28.72 -10.11
C LEU A 10 -25.52 29.19 -8.73
N GLY A 11 -26.21 30.10 -8.07
CA GLY A 11 -25.88 30.54 -6.71
C GLY A 11 -26.02 29.44 -5.67
N PHE A 12 -27.07 28.61 -5.75
CA PHE A 12 -27.29 27.49 -4.85
C PHE A 12 -26.29 26.37 -5.07
N ALA A 13 -25.89 26.09 -6.32
CA ALA A 13 -24.86 25.09 -6.62
C ALA A 13 -23.48 25.52 -6.08
N ALA A 14 -23.11 26.80 -6.21
CA ALA A 14 -21.87 27.33 -5.67
C ALA A 14 -21.82 27.30 -4.13
N LEU A 15 -22.91 27.68 -3.46
CA LEU A 15 -23.01 27.63 -2.00
C LEU A 15 -22.94 26.18 -1.46
N GLY A 16 -23.53 25.23 -2.17
CA GLY A 16 -23.46 23.81 -1.82
C GLY A 16 -22.03 23.25 -1.90
N THR A 17 -21.26 23.62 -2.91
CA THR A 17 -19.87 23.17 -3.06
C THR A 17 -18.93 23.80 -2.02
N PHE A 18 -19.13 25.08 -1.66
CA PHE A 18 -18.36 25.73 -0.59
C PHE A 18 -18.60 25.09 0.78
N ASN A 19 -19.85 24.74 1.10
CA ASN A 19 -20.17 24.09 2.37
C ASN A 19 -19.59 22.67 2.44
N ALA A 20 -19.64 21.89 1.37
CA ALA A 20 -19.06 20.54 1.32
C ALA A 20 -17.54 20.57 1.50
N GLN A 21 -16.84 21.51 0.85
CA GLN A 21 -15.38 21.67 0.99
C GLN A 21 -15.02 22.11 2.41
N ALA A 22 -15.71 23.07 3.00
CA ALA A 22 -15.44 23.53 4.36
C ALA A 22 -15.68 22.42 5.39
N ASN A 23 -16.68 21.56 5.18
CA ASN A 23 -16.95 20.39 6.00
C ASN A 23 -15.82 19.34 5.89
N LEU A 24 -15.38 19.04 4.67
CA LEU A 24 -14.24 18.14 4.41
C LEU A 24 -12.97 18.63 5.10
N ASP A 25 -12.61 19.90 4.93
CA ASP A 25 -11.40 20.49 5.53
C ASP A 25 -11.43 20.40 7.06
N GLN A 26 -12.60 20.56 7.68
CA GLN A 26 -12.76 20.42 9.13
C GLN A 26 -12.58 18.96 9.57
N HIS A 27 -13.17 17.99 8.86
CA HIS A 27 -12.96 16.56 9.15
C HIS A 27 -11.50 16.15 9.01
N VAL A 28 -10.80 16.63 7.98
CA VAL A 28 -9.37 16.38 7.78
C VAL A 28 -8.55 16.92 8.95
N LYS A 29 -8.79 18.17 9.38
CA LYS A 29 -8.11 18.77 10.54
C LYS A 29 -8.34 17.99 11.84
N ASN A 30 -9.53 17.44 12.02
CA ASN A 30 -9.88 16.71 13.23
C ASN A 30 -9.08 15.39 13.37
N VAL A 31 -8.68 14.76 12.26
CA VAL A 31 -7.94 13.49 12.26
C VAL A 31 -6.43 13.65 12.08
N GLU A 32 -5.94 14.84 11.73
CA GLU A 32 -4.54 15.08 11.37
C GLU A 32 -3.57 14.59 12.44
N GLN A 33 -3.78 14.95 13.70
CA GLN A 33 -2.90 14.54 14.80
C GLN A 33 -2.89 13.01 14.98
N GLN A 34 -4.04 12.37 14.85
CA GLN A 34 -4.16 10.93 14.97
C GLN A 34 -3.45 10.19 13.81
N VAL A 35 -3.52 10.74 12.58
CA VAL A 35 -2.78 10.20 11.43
C VAL A 35 -1.27 10.26 11.68
N ILE A 36 -0.76 11.35 12.25
CA ILE A 36 0.66 11.49 12.62
C ILE A 36 1.05 10.44 13.67
N GLU A 37 0.19 10.21 14.66
CA GLU A 37 0.43 9.21 15.71
C GLU A 37 0.44 7.78 15.15
N TRP A 38 -0.52 7.42 14.32
CA TRP A 38 -0.55 6.12 13.63
C TRP A 38 0.72 5.92 12.78
N ARG A 39 1.08 6.92 11.97
CA ARG A 39 2.29 6.85 11.15
C ARG A 39 3.54 6.57 11.98
N ARG A 40 3.72 7.27 13.10
CA ARG A 40 4.87 7.09 13.99
C ARG A 40 4.85 5.72 14.68
N ASP A 41 3.67 5.25 15.07
CA ASP A 41 3.50 3.94 15.67
C ASP A 41 3.83 2.80 14.69
N PHE A 42 3.33 2.86 13.45
CA PHE A 42 3.69 1.89 12.41
C PHE A 42 5.18 1.95 12.09
N HIS A 43 5.76 3.14 11.97
CA HIS A 43 7.19 3.31 11.73
C HIS A 43 8.06 2.66 12.80
N GLN A 44 7.68 2.81 14.05
CA GLN A 44 8.38 2.22 15.20
C GLN A 44 8.20 0.71 15.31
N ASN A 45 7.13 0.18 14.74
CA ASN A 45 6.77 -1.24 14.81
C ASN A 45 6.55 -1.85 13.42
N PRO A 46 7.55 -1.80 12.52
CA PRO A 46 7.43 -2.30 11.17
C PRO A 46 7.35 -3.84 11.13
N GLU A 47 6.65 -4.35 10.14
CA GLU A 47 6.47 -5.78 9.90
C GLU A 47 6.77 -6.10 8.43
N LEU A 48 7.43 -7.23 8.15
CA LEU A 48 7.74 -7.65 6.79
C LEU A 48 6.52 -8.23 6.08
N GLY A 49 6.59 -8.31 4.76
CA GLY A 49 5.55 -8.85 3.90
C GLY A 49 5.04 -10.22 4.36
N ASN A 50 3.73 -10.44 4.29
CA ASN A 50 2.99 -11.57 4.85
C ASN A 50 3.11 -11.76 6.38
N ARG A 51 3.67 -10.79 7.09
CA ARG A 51 3.86 -10.80 8.56
C ARG A 51 3.26 -9.56 9.22
N GLU A 52 2.50 -8.76 8.51
CA GLU A 52 1.92 -7.48 8.95
C GLU A 52 0.73 -7.68 9.92
N THR A 53 0.84 -8.65 10.82
CA THR A 53 -0.26 -9.09 11.69
C THR A 53 -0.72 -8.01 12.65
N ARG A 54 0.22 -7.27 13.26
CA ARG A 54 -0.09 -6.16 14.16
C ARG A 54 -0.75 -5.01 13.40
N THR A 55 -0.14 -4.61 12.29
CA THR A 55 -0.64 -3.53 11.42
C THR A 55 -2.05 -3.85 10.94
N ALA A 56 -2.27 -5.05 10.39
CA ALA A 56 -3.58 -5.52 9.95
C ALA A 56 -4.62 -5.52 11.09
N GLY A 57 -4.22 -5.94 12.29
CA GLY A 57 -5.09 -5.93 13.47
C GLY A 57 -5.55 -4.53 13.88
N ILE A 58 -4.65 -3.54 13.84
CA ILE A 58 -4.95 -2.13 14.12
C ILE A 58 -5.91 -1.58 13.07
N VAL A 59 -5.60 -1.80 11.79
CA VAL A 59 -6.43 -1.37 10.66
C VAL A 59 -7.83 -1.98 10.77
N ALA A 60 -7.93 -3.30 10.93
CA ALA A 60 -9.23 -3.98 11.03
C ALA A 60 -10.06 -3.49 12.21
N LYS A 61 -9.44 -3.25 13.36
CA LYS A 61 -10.11 -2.69 14.54
C LYS A 61 -10.64 -1.29 14.26
N HIS A 62 -9.83 -0.43 13.64
CA HIS A 62 -10.21 0.93 13.29
C HIS A 62 -11.41 0.94 12.32
N LEU A 63 -11.33 0.21 11.21
CA LEU A 63 -12.43 0.15 10.23
C LEU A 63 -13.72 -0.41 10.82
N LYS A 64 -13.63 -1.42 11.70
CA LYS A 64 -14.80 -1.95 12.43
C LYS A 64 -15.42 -0.91 13.36
N SER A 65 -14.62 -0.10 14.05
CA SER A 65 -15.11 0.97 14.94
C SER A 65 -15.88 2.06 14.18
N LEU A 66 -15.56 2.24 12.89
CA LEU A 66 -16.27 3.14 11.98
C LEU A 66 -17.54 2.54 11.35
N GLY A 67 -17.92 1.32 11.76
CA GLY A 67 -19.13 0.65 11.27
C GLY A 67 -19.02 0.04 9.88
N MET A 68 -17.81 -0.18 9.37
CA MET A 68 -17.58 -0.78 8.06
C MET A 68 -17.76 -2.30 8.09
N GLN A 69 -18.09 -2.89 6.94
CA GLN A 69 -17.96 -4.33 6.72
C GLN A 69 -16.49 -4.64 6.47
N VAL A 70 -15.86 -5.41 7.35
CA VAL A 70 -14.41 -5.68 7.29
C VAL A 70 -14.16 -7.17 7.04
N GLN A 71 -13.27 -7.45 6.09
CA GLN A 71 -12.70 -8.78 5.83
C GLN A 71 -11.20 -8.71 6.19
N THR A 72 -10.71 -9.73 6.88
CA THR A 72 -9.30 -9.89 7.29
C THR A 72 -8.73 -11.17 6.71
N ASP A 73 -7.44 -11.35 6.91
CA ASP A 73 -6.70 -12.56 6.53
C ASP A 73 -6.71 -12.83 5.01
N ILE A 74 -6.87 -11.77 4.21
CA ILE A 74 -6.80 -11.83 2.75
C ILE A 74 -5.32 -11.79 2.36
N ALA A 75 -4.88 -12.75 1.56
CA ALA A 75 -3.45 -12.89 1.21
C ALA A 75 -2.56 -12.83 2.49
N TYR A 76 -2.92 -13.61 3.50
CA TYR A 76 -2.38 -13.71 4.85
C TYR A 76 -2.79 -12.58 5.80
N THR A 77 -2.43 -11.34 5.52
CA THR A 77 -2.59 -10.22 6.47
C THR A 77 -3.40 -9.06 5.90
N GLY A 78 -3.81 -9.14 4.64
CA GLY A 78 -4.57 -8.08 3.98
C GLY A 78 -5.92 -7.81 4.64
N VAL A 79 -6.34 -6.56 4.60
CA VAL A 79 -7.61 -6.09 5.17
C VAL A 79 -8.40 -5.33 4.11
N VAL A 80 -9.68 -5.66 3.99
CA VAL A 80 -10.62 -4.95 3.11
C VAL A 80 -11.80 -4.44 3.93
N GLY A 81 -12.05 -3.13 3.86
CA GLY A 81 -13.19 -2.47 4.47
C GLY A 81 -14.14 -1.88 3.44
N ILE A 82 -15.44 -2.02 3.68
CA ILE A 82 -16.47 -1.43 2.80
C ILE A 82 -17.29 -0.42 3.60
N LEU A 83 -17.21 0.83 3.18
CA LEU A 83 -18.09 1.91 3.62
C LEU A 83 -19.20 2.09 2.58
N LYS A 84 -20.45 1.91 3.02
CA LYS A 84 -21.61 2.18 2.17
C LYS A 84 -22.05 3.62 2.35
N GLY A 85 -22.07 4.38 1.28
CA GLY A 85 -22.67 5.70 1.25
C GLY A 85 -24.20 5.63 1.31
N ALA A 86 -24.82 6.75 1.67
CA ALA A 86 -26.27 6.85 1.82
C ALA A 86 -27.03 6.91 0.48
N LYS A 87 -26.33 7.22 -0.61
CA LYS A 87 -26.95 7.42 -1.92
C LYS A 87 -26.38 6.44 -2.95
N PRO A 88 -27.14 6.02 -3.96
CA PRO A 88 -26.62 5.20 -5.06
C PRO A 88 -25.46 5.90 -5.79
N GLY A 89 -24.49 5.11 -6.24
CA GLY A 89 -23.35 5.61 -6.99
C GLY A 89 -22.30 4.53 -7.25
N PRO A 90 -21.15 4.89 -7.81
CA PRO A 90 -20.08 3.97 -8.12
C PRO A 90 -19.38 3.43 -6.86
N THR A 91 -18.58 2.39 -7.04
CA THR A 91 -17.64 1.91 -6.03
C THR A 91 -16.25 2.45 -6.32
N VAL A 92 -15.70 3.22 -5.39
CA VAL A 92 -14.35 3.76 -5.46
C VAL A 92 -13.44 2.93 -4.56
N MET A 93 -12.33 2.43 -5.08
CA MET A 93 -11.30 1.76 -4.29
C MET A 93 -10.20 2.74 -3.90
N LEU A 94 -9.82 2.70 -2.62
CA LEU A 94 -8.65 3.38 -2.08
C LEU A 94 -7.69 2.33 -1.53
N ARG A 95 -6.40 2.38 -1.94
CA ARG A 95 -5.40 1.36 -1.61
C ARG A 95 -4.21 1.96 -0.87
N ALA A 96 -3.75 1.24 0.16
CA ALA A 96 -2.44 1.41 0.78
C ALA A 96 -1.78 0.04 0.96
N ASP A 97 -0.47 -0.01 0.84
CA ASP A 97 0.37 -1.14 1.21
C ASP A 97 0.76 -1.06 2.69
N MET A 98 1.16 -2.19 3.29
CA MET A 98 1.38 -2.28 4.74
C MET A 98 2.77 -2.75 5.14
N ASP A 99 3.51 -3.39 4.25
CA ASP A 99 4.76 -4.07 4.56
C ASP A 99 5.96 -3.13 4.68
N ALA A 100 6.94 -3.56 5.46
CA ALA A 100 8.22 -2.91 5.64
C ALA A 100 9.34 -3.73 5.00
N LEU A 101 10.53 -3.16 4.95
CA LEU A 101 11.72 -3.72 4.32
C LEU A 101 12.73 -4.25 5.35
N PRO A 102 13.54 -5.27 5.00
CA PRO A 102 14.64 -5.77 5.83
C PRO A 102 15.84 -4.80 5.78
N VAL A 103 15.66 -3.61 6.32
CA VAL A 103 16.62 -2.50 6.33
C VAL A 103 16.84 -2.03 7.74
N THR A 104 18.10 -1.88 8.16
CA THR A 104 18.44 -1.30 9.45
C THR A 104 18.32 0.23 9.40
N GLU A 105 17.44 0.76 10.22
CA GLU A 105 17.21 2.21 10.28
C GLU A 105 18.42 2.94 10.88
N LYS A 106 18.84 4.02 10.22
CA LYS A 106 19.97 4.86 10.61
C LYS A 106 19.56 6.30 11.00
N THR A 107 18.26 6.59 11.07
CA THR A 107 17.78 7.92 11.46
C THR A 107 17.83 8.11 12.97
N ASP A 108 17.75 9.37 13.41
CA ASP A 108 17.71 9.75 14.83
C ASP A 108 16.32 10.24 15.26
N VAL A 109 15.27 9.86 14.55
CA VAL A 109 13.92 10.24 14.96
C VAL A 109 13.49 9.50 16.24
N PRO A 110 12.70 10.13 17.12
CA PRO A 110 12.33 9.54 18.41
C PRO A 110 11.45 8.28 18.29
N PHE A 111 10.87 8.05 17.12
CA PHE A 111 10.03 6.89 16.79
C PHE A 111 10.72 5.92 15.82
N LYS A 112 12.06 5.94 15.75
CA LYS A 112 12.81 5.02 14.88
C LYS A 112 12.55 3.56 15.23
N SER A 113 12.62 2.70 14.26
CA SER A 113 12.55 1.26 14.46
C SER A 113 13.83 0.71 15.09
N THR A 114 13.67 -0.13 16.11
CA THR A 114 14.73 -0.96 16.68
C THR A 114 14.45 -2.46 16.47
N LYS A 115 13.47 -2.78 15.63
CA LYS A 115 13.10 -4.16 15.33
C LYS A 115 14.16 -4.83 14.47
N THR A 116 14.40 -6.10 14.75
CA THR A 116 15.33 -6.95 14.00
C THR A 116 14.67 -8.27 13.64
N THR A 117 15.18 -8.93 12.61
CA THR A 117 14.75 -10.25 12.18
C THR A 117 15.91 -11.00 11.54
N ASN A 118 15.80 -12.32 11.43
CA ASN A 118 16.64 -13.09 10.55
C ASN A 118 16.00 -13.14 9.15
N PHE A 119 16.63 -12.47 8.20
CA PHE A 119 16.18 -12.44 6.80
C PHE A 119 17.20 -13.18 5.92
N ARG A 120 16.79 -14.34 5.39
CA ARG A 120 17.63 -15.19 4.55
C ARG A 120 18.97 -15.59 5.19
N GLY A 121 18.94 -15.89 6.50
CA GLY A 121 20.12 -16.30 7.26
C GLY A 121 20.99 -15.13 7.77
N VAL A 122 20.59 -13.89 7.56
CA VAL A 122 21.29 -12.70 8.03
C VAL A 122 20.42 -11.92 9.01
N ASP A 123 20.97 -11.57 10.16
CA ASP A 123 20.30 -10.70 11.12
C ASP A 123 20.33 -9.24 10.62
N VAL A 124 19.15 -8.64 10.46
CA VAL A 124 18.98 -7.31 9.88
C VAL A 124 17.88 -6.55 10.61
N GLY A 125 17.94 -5.23 10.58
CA GLY A 125 16.83 -4.37 11.05
C GLY A 125 15.64 -4.45 10.13
N ILE A 126 14.49 -4.01 10.63
CA ILE A 126 13.26 -3.81 9.84
C ILE A 126 12.90 -2.34 9.88
N MET A 127 12.58 -1.73 8.74
CA MET A 127 12.22 -0.32 8.64
C MET A 127 11.18 -0.11 7.54
N HIS A 128 10.24 0.80 7.77
CA HIS A 128 9.42 1.37 6.70
C HIS A 128 10.26 2.35 5.85
N ALA A 129 11.18 1.79 5.03
CA ALA A 129 12.07 2.59 4.20
C ALA A 129 11.42 3.04 2.89
N CYS A 130 10.32 2.42 2.46
CA CYS A 130 9.51 2.82 1.31
C CYS A 130 8.37 3.79 1.68
N GLY A 131 8.01 3.87 2.97
CA GLY A 131 7.02 4.83 3.48
C GLY A 131 5.59 4.30 3.56
N HIS A 132 5.40 2.98 3.55
CA HIS A 132 4.08 2.35 3.67
C HIS A 132 3.39 2.66 5.01
N ASP A 133 4.13 2.94 6.08
CA ASP A 133 3.61 3.49 7.34
C ASP A 133 2.78 4.77 7.13
N THR A 134 3.23 5.63 6.23
CA THR A 134 2.52 6.85 5.84
C THR A 134 1.27 6.52 5.03
N HIS A 135 1.36 5.57 4.10
CA HIS A 135 0.22 5.16 3.27
C HIS A 135 -0.91 4.57 4.11
N VAL A 136 -0.59 3.64 5.03
CA VAL A 136 -1.57 3.05 5.95
C VAL A 136 -2.23 4.12 6.81
N ALA A 137 -1.43 5.00 7.43
CA ALA A 137 -1.96 6.05 8.31
C ALA A 137 -2.87 7.02 7.56
N MET A 138 -2.48 7.45 6.36
CA MET A 138 -3.31 8.32 5.52
C MET A 138 -4.62 7.64 5.12
N LEU A 139 -4.59 6.35 4.75
CA LEU A 139 -5.80 5.63 4.36
C LEU A 139 -6.74 5.39 5.55
N MET A 140 -6.20 5.16 6.75
CA MET A 140 -7.00 5.11 8.00
C MET A 140 -7.66 6.45 8.30
N GLY A 141 -6.92 7.56 8.14
CA GLY A 141 -7.48 8.91 8.28
C GLY A 141 -8.57 9.21 7.26
N ALA A 142 -8.35 8.84 6.00
CA ALA A 142 -9.37 8.97 4.95
C ALA A 142 -10.62 8.13 5.26
N ALA A 143 -10.44 6.94 5.84
CA ALA A 143 -11.55 6.10 6.25
C ALA A 143 -12.41 6.77 7.34
N GLU A 144 -11.79 7.42 8.31
CA GLU A 144 -12.50 8.15 9.37
C GLU A 144 -13.23 9.38 8.83
N VAL A 145 -12.56 10.19 7.99
CA VAL A 145 -13.17 11.35 7.34
C VAL A 145 -14.40 10.94 6.53
N LEU A 146 -14.26 9.94 5.67
CA LEU A 146 -15.34 9.48 4.79
C LEU A 146 -16.48 8.80 5.56
N ALA A 147 -16.16 8.08 6.66
CA ALA A 147 -17.20 7.51 7.53
C ALA A 147 -18.04 8.60 8.21
N ASN A 148 -17.41 9.68 8.66
CA ASN A 148 -18.12 10.83 9.24
C ASN A 148 -18.99 11.59 8.22
N MET A 149 -18.68 11.45 6.93
CA MET A 149 -19.41 12.07 5.82
C MET A 149 -20.30 11.08 5.05
N LYS A 150 -20.54 9.87 5.57
CA LYS A 150 -21.23 8.78 4.85
C LYS A 150 -22.59 9.18 4.28
N ASP A 151 -23.32 10.07 4.96
CA ASP A 151 -24.66 10.51 4.55
C ASP A 151 -24.64 11.43 3.31
N GLU A 152 -23.48 11.99 2.99
CA GLU A 152 -23.23 12.80 1.80
C GLU A 152 -22.70 11.95 0.63
N LEU A 153 -22.15 10.74 0.92
CA LEU A 153 -21.49 9.92 -0.08
C LEU A 153 -22.48 9.23 -1.04
N HIS A 154 -22.12 9.26 -2.31
CA HIS A 154 -22.76 8.52 -3.38
C HIS A 154 -21.94 7.25 -3.71
N GLY A 155 -22.57 6.09 -3.63
CA GLY A 155 -21.92 4.80 -3.90
C GLY A 155 -21.21 4.22 -2.68
N ASN A 156 -20.16 3.43 -2.92
CA ASN A 156 -19.40 2.76 -1.89
C ASN A 156 -17.93 3.15 -1.95
N ILE A 157 -17.26 3.11 -0.81
CA ILE A 157 -15.79 3.17 -0.76
C ILE A 157 -15.25 1.81 -0.31
N MET A 158 -14.35 1.25 -1.09
CA MET A 158 -13.62 0.02 -0.79
C MET A 158 -12.21 0.38 -0.35
N PHE A 159 -11.91 0.23 0.93
CA PHE A 159 -10.57 0.42 1.48
C PHE A 159 -9.81 -0.89 1.39
N VAL A 160 -8.66 -0.88 0.73
CA VAL A 160 -7.80 -2.06 0.54
C VAL A 160 -6.45 -1.77 1.18
N PHE A 161 -6.14 -2.53 2.23
CA PHE A 161 -4.83 -2.54 2.87
C PHE A 161 -4.10 -3.80 2.41
N GLN A 162 -3.14 -3.60 1.51
CA GLN A 162 -2.45 -4.67 0.81
C GLN A 162 -1.21 -5.12 1.57
N PRO A 163 -1.01 -6.44 1.80
CA PRO A 163 0.25 -6.96 2.33
C PRO A 163 1.27 -7.16 1.22
N ALA A 164 2.54 -7.38 1.62
CA ALA A 164 3.64 -7.89 0.79
C ALA A 164 3.76 -7.22 -0.59
N GLU A 165 3.72 -5.89 -0.64
CA GLU A 165 3.92 -5.11 -1.87
C GLU A 165 5.37 -5.22 -2.36
N GLU A 166 6.33 -5.19 -1.44
CA GLU A 166 7.77 -5.35 -1.69
C GLU A 166 8.17 -6.79 -2.05
N GLY A 167 7.20 -7.68 -2.10
CA GLY A 167 7.33 -9.08 -2.44
C GLY A 167 7.13 -10.03 -1.25
N ALA A 168 6.52 -11.16 -1.55
CA ALA A 168 6.30 -12.22 -0.59
C ALA A 168 7.62 -12.88 -0.16
N PRO A 169 7.69 -13.49 1.03
CA PRO A 169 8.80 -14.34 1.43
C PRO A 169 9.07 -15.46 0.42
N LEU A 170 10.30 -15.96 0.40
CA LEU A 170 10.69 -17.06 -0.50
C LEU A 170 9.77 -18.28 -0.31
N GLY A 171 9.21 -18.77 -1.42
CA GLY A 171 8.33 -19.94 -1.42
C GLY A 171 6.88 -19.64 -1.01
N GLU A 172 6.54 -18.38 -0.75
CA GLU A 172 5.17 -17.95 -0.47
C GLU A 172 4.61 -17.13 -1.64
N GLU A 173 3.31 -17.22 -1.85
CA GLU A 173 2.56 -16.24 -2.65
C GLU A 173 2.20 -15.05 -1.76
N GLY A 174 1.81 -13.90 -2.34
CA GLY A 174 1.40 -12.74 -1.55
C GLY A 174 1.00 -11.54 -2.41
N GLY A 175 0.88 -10.40 -1.76
CA GLY A 175 0.64 -9.13 -2.40
C GLY A 175 -0.70 -9.04 -3.13
N ALA A 176 -0.79 -8.09 -4.05
CA ALA A 176 -2.00 -7.83 -4.83
C ALA A 176 -2.45 -9.05 -5.65
N GLU A 177 -1.50 -9.83 -6.19
CA GLU A 177 -1.82 -11.00 -7.00
C GLU A 177 -2.61 -12.04 -6.19
N LEU A 178 -2.16 -12.37 -4.97
CA LEU A 178 -2.87 -13.31 -4.11
C LEU A 178 -4.23 -12.76 -3.67
N MET A 179 -4.32 -11.47 -3.32
CA MET A 179 -5.61 -10.83 -3.03
C MET A 179 -6.61 -10.97 -4.19
N LEU A 180 -6.16 -10.83 -5.43
CA LEU A 180 -7.00 -11.00 -6.62
C LEU A 180 -7.40 -12.46 -6.83
N LYS A 181 -6.47 -13.42 -6.65
CA LYS A 181 -6.76 -14.87 -6.71
C LYS A 181 -7.81 -15.27 -5.68
N GLU A 182 -7.75 -14.73 -4.48
CA GLU A 182 -8.74 -14.93 -3.41
C GLU A 182 -10.06 -14.21 -3.68
N GLY A 183 -10.09 -13.31 -4.66
CA GLY A 183 -11.31 -12.75 -5.23
C GLY A 183 -11.88 -11.57 -4.48
N ILE A 184 -11.06 -10.64 -4.03
CA ILE A 184 -11.52 -9.41 -3.37
C ILE A 184 -12.55 -8.62 -4.19
N PHE A 185 -12.55 -8.76 -5.52
CA PHE A 185 -13.49 -8.09 -6.41
C PHE A 185 -14.75 -8.92 -6.76
N LYS A 186 -14.91 -10.12 -6.20
CA LYS A 186 -16.11 -10.94 -6.49
C LYS A 186 -17.41 -10.29 -6.05
N LYS A 187 -17.39 -9.64 -4.88
CA LYS A 187 -18.57 -9.03 -4.28
C LYS A 187 -18.68 -7.52 -4.57
N TYR A 188 -17.56 -6.83 -4.51
CA TYR A 188 -17.48 -5.38 -4.73
C TYR A 188 -16.47 -5.14 -5.87
N LYS A 189 -16.99 -4.82 -7.04
CA LYS A 189 -16.16 -4.45 -8.20
C LYS A 189 -15.96 -2.93 -8.15
N PRO A 190 -14.75 -2.43 -7.97
CA PRO A 190 -14.52 -1.00 -8.04
C PRO A 190 -14.65 -0.52 -9.49
N ASP A 191 -15.28 0.65 -9.67
CA ASP A 191 -15.35 1.34 -10.95
C ASP A 191 -14.05 2.11 -11.23
N VAL A 192 -13.42 2.61 -10.16
CA VAL A 192 -12.13 3.30 -10.20
C VAL A 192 -11.31 2.95 -8.96
N ALA A 193 -9.99 3.05 -9.09
CA ALA A 193 -9.04 2.79 -8.02
C ALA A 193 -8.05 3.94 -7.88
N PHE A 194 -7.74 4.31 -6.63
CA PHE A 194 -6.72 5.29 -6.30
C PHE A 194 -5.73 4.71 -5.29
N GLY A 195 -4.46 5.05 -5.46
CA GLY A 195 -3.39 4.82 -4.52
C GLY A 195 -2.44 6.00 -4.54
N LEU A 196 -1.79 6.26 -3.42
CA LEU A 196 -0.76 7.26 -3.29
C LEU A 196 0.56 6.56 -2.95
N HIS A 197 1.67 7.11 -3.45
CA HIS A 197 3.00 6.73 -3.00
C HIS A 197 3.77 7.98 -2.60
N ILE A 198 4.36 7.99 -1.40
CA ILE A 198 5.25 9.09 -1.02
C ILE A 198 6.56 8.97 -1.79
N THR A 199 7.21 10.10 -2.03
CA THR A 199 8.53 10.12 -2.66
C THR A 199 9.37 11.28 -2.15
N SER A 200 10.66 11.03 -1.96
CA SER A 200 11.62 12.07 -1.59
C SER A 200 11.96 13.04 -2.74
N SER A 201 11.58 12.71 -3.97
CA SER A 201 11.84 13.55 -5.14
C SER A 201 10.87 14.72 -5.33
N LEU A 202 9.75 14.73 -4.59
CA LEU A 202 8.78 15.82 -4.61
C LEU A 202 8.81 16.60 -3.30
N HIS A 203 8.73 17.93 -3.39
CA HIS A 203 8.61 18.79 -2.21
C HIS A 203 7.26 18.56 -1.51
N THR A 204 7.27 18.61 -0.18
CA THR A 204 6.06 18.55 0.65
C THR A 204 4.98 19.53 0.15
N GLY A 205 3.73 19.08 0.14
CA GLY A 205 2.59 19.86 -0.35
C GLY A 205 2.36 19.76 -1.86
N LYS A 206 3.16 18.97 -2.59
CA LYS A 206 2.96 18.72 -4.01
C LYS A 206 2.54 17.28 -4.26
N ILE A 207 1.64 17.10 -5.23
CA ILE A 207 1.21 15.80 -5.75
C ILE A 207 1.59 15.73 -7.22
N GLY A 208 2.31 14.67 -7.60
CA GLY A 208 2.62 14.36 -8.99
C GLY A 208 1.64 13.33 -9.55
N TYR A 209 1.22 13.50 -10.79
CA TYR A 209 0.45 12.51 -11.54
C TYR A 209 0.83 12.54 -13.02
N ARG A 210 0.53 11.46 -13.73
CA ARG A 210 0.68 11.41 -15.19
C ARG A 210 -0.38 10.49 -15.81
N SER A 211 -0.72 10.77 -17.05
CA SER A 211 -1.56 9.88 -17.86
C SER A 211 -0.70 8.75 -18.45
N GLY A 212 -1.27 7.56 -18.56
CA GLY A 212 -0.59 6.36 -19.06
C GLY A 212 0.26 5.65 -18.00
N PRO A 213 1.21 4.79 -18.40
CA PRO A 213 2.06 4.05 -17.48
C PRO A 213 2.83 4.97 -16.52
N PHE A 214 2.78 4.68 -15.23
CA PHE A 214 3.35 5.52 -14.18
C PHE A 214 4.37 4.80 -13.31
N MET A 215 4.04 3.59 -12.86
CA MET A 215 4.91 2.78 -12.01
C MET A 215 5.63 1.74 -12.86
N ALA A 216 6.85 1.35 -12.43
CA ALA A 216 7.59 0.25 -13.03
C ALA A 216 6.96 -1.09 -12.63
N SER A 217 7.14 -2.11 -13.48
CA SER A 217 6.95 -3.50 -13.07
C SER A 217 8.24 -4.03 -12.45
N ALA A 218 8.10 -4.99 -11.53
CA ALA A 218 9.22 -5.73 -10.97
C ALA A 218 8.94 -7.23 -11.14
N ASP A 219 9.89 -7.94 -11.73
CA ASP A 219 9.82 -9.38 -11.91
C ASP A 219 10.98 -10.03 -11.17
N ARG A 220 10.73 -11.19 -10.58
CA ARG A 220 11.74 -11.96 -9.86
C ARG A 220 11.92 -13.30 -10.52
N PHE A 221 13.17 -13.66 -10.74
CA PHE A 221 13.53 -15.01 -11.17
C PHE A 221 14.69 -15.54 -10.34
N GLU A 222 14.79 -16.85 -10.26
CA GLU A 222 15.89 -17.55 -9.59
C GLU A 222 16.48 -18.57 -10.57
N ILE A 223 17.81 -18.56 -10.70
CA ILE A 223 18.53 -19.46 -11.58
C ILE A 223 19.51 -20.28 -10.75
N THR A 224 19.35 -21.61 -10.76
CA THR A 224 20.29 -22.54 -10.17
C THR A 224 21.15 -23.14 -11.26
N VAL A 225 22.48 -22.91 -11.19
CA VAL A 225 23.43 -23.45 -12.15
C VAL A 225 24.09 -24.71 -11.56
N HIS A 226 23.80 -25.85 -12.17
CA HIS A 226 24.36 -27.12 -11.74
C HIS A 226 25.73 -27.39 -12.40
N GLY A 227 26.76 -27.59 -11.58
CA GLY A 227 28.08 -27.95 -12.02
C GLY A 227 28.42 -29.42 -11.74
N ARG A 228 29.62 -29.83 -12.14
CA ARG A 228 30.21 -31.14 -11.83
C ARG A 228 31.63 -30.96 -11.39
N GLN A 229 31.96 -31.47 -10.20
CA GLN A 229 33.28 -31.39 -9.62
C GLN A 229 34.30 -32.15 -10.48
N ALA A 230 35.53 -31.62 -10.53
CA ALA A 230 36.67 -32.23 -11.19
C ALA A 230 37.94 -32.09 -10.34
N HIS A 231 38.94 -32.94 -10.59
CA HIS A 231 40.27 -32.79 -10.02
C HIS A 231 40.92 -31.50 -10.58
N GLY A 232 41.64 -30.74 -9.74
CA GLY A 232 42.24 -29.46 -10.14
C GLY A 232 43.22 -29.55 -11.31
N SER A 233 43.89 -30.69 -11.49
CA SER A 233 44.79 -30.94 -12.64
C SER A 233 44.07 -31.46 -13.89
N ALA A 234 42.76 -31.72 -13.81
CA ALA A 234 41.95 -32.25 -14.92
C ALA A 234 40.61 -31.50 -15.07
N PRO A 235 40.64 -30.17 -15.19
CA PRO A 235 39.43 -29.34 -15.19
C PRO A 235 38.47 -29.68 -16.34
N TRP A 236 38.97 -30.21 -17.45
CA TRP A 236 38.16 -30.61 -18.60
C TRP A 236 37.20 -31.79 -18.32
N THR A 237 37.36 -32.48 -17.20
CA THR A 237 36.44 -33.57 -16.78
C THR A 237 35.25 -33.05 -15.98
N GLY A 238 35.25 -31.78 -15.61
CA GLY A 238 34.19 -31.13 -14.83
C GLY A 238 33.19 -30.32 -15.67
N VAL A 239 32.30 -29.65 -14.98
CA VAL A 239 31.43 -28.59 -15.52
C VAL A 239 31.49 -27.40 -14.56
N ASP A 240 32.03 -26.28 -15.00
CA ASP A 240 32.21 -25.09 -14.17
C ASP A 240 30.91 -24.28 -14.11
N PRO A 241 30.21 -24.26 -12.96
CA PRO A 241 28.99 -23.50 -12.82
C PRO A 241 29.26 -22.01 -12.66
N ILE A 242 30.46 -21.61 -12.20
CA ILE A 242 30.81 -20.19 -11.96
C ILE A 242 30.98 -19.48 -13.30
N ALA A 243 31.71 -20.10 -14.25
CA ALA A 243 31.85 -19.56 -15.60
C ALA A 243 30.49 -19.39 -16.29
N ALA A 244 29.60 -20.39 -16.20
CA ALA A 244 28.25 -20.32 -16.73
C ALA A 244 27.42 -19.22 -16.06
N ALA A 245 27.45 -19.11 -14.73
CA ALA A 245 26.77 -18.07 -13.99
C ALA A 245 27.27 -16.67 -14.36
N ALA A 246 28.58 -16.47 -14.53
CA ALA A 246 29.14 -15.19 -14.96
C ALA A 246 28.64 -14.76 -16.35
N HIS A 247 28.51 -15.69 -17.29
CA HIS A 247 27.91 -15.40 -18.60
C HIS A 247 26.42 -15.05 -18.51
N ILE A 248 25.66 -15.72 -17.64
CA ILE A 248 24.24 -15.41 -17.40
C ILE A 248 24.12 -13.98 -16.85
N VAL A 249 24.89 -13.61 -15.82
CA VAL A 249 24.88 -12.26 -15.24
C VAL A 249 25.18 -11.20 -16.30
N THR A 250 26.20 -11.43 -17.13
CA THR A 250 26.54 -10.51 -18.23
C THR A 250 25.41 -10.42 -19.24
N GLY A 251 24.78 -11.54 -19.61
CA GLY A 251 23.68 -11.59 -20.56
C GLY A 251 22.43 -10.83 -20.08
N VAL A 252 22.04 -11.03 -18.82
CA VAL A 252 20.87 -10.37 -18.23
C VAL A 252 21.02 -8.83 -18.18
N ASN A 253 22.24 -8.32 -18.03
CA ASN A 253 22.49 -6.87 -18.08
C ASN A 253 22.31 -6.22 -19.47
N HIS A 254 22.08 -7.02 -20.51
CA HIS A 254 21.84 -6.53 -21.88
C HIS A 254 20.38 -6.59 -22.31
N ILE A 255 19.46 -7.01 -21.43
CA ILE A 255 18.02 -7.01 -21.64
C ILE A 255 17.40 -5.71 -21.09
#